data_fb3e12db476353f310fc0fca525f318b
#
_entry.id   fb3e12db476353f310fc0fca525f318b
#
_cell.length_a   1.000
_cell.length_b   1.000
_cell.length_c   1.000
_cell.angle_alpha   90.00
_cell.angle_beta   90.00
_cell.angle_gamma   90.00
#
_symmetry.space_group_name_H-M   'P 1'
#
loop_
_entity.id
_entity.type
_entity.pdbx_description
1 polymer ?
#
loop_
_entity_poly.entity_id
_entity_poly.type
_entity_poly.pdbx_seq_one_letter_code
_entity_poly.pdbx_strand_id
1 'polypeptide(L)'
;MGRARELANLFSGGSADINVKTSDGGILNLQTSDTTVVANDVIGSIHFQAPDEGSGTDAILLASKIEAIAENTFSASANQTSIVFSTADSAAAGTAAGTMTF
;
A
#
# COMPACT_ATOMS: atom_id res chain seq x y z
N MET A 1 23.45 -15.28 8.71
CA MET A 1 23.57 -15.57 7.26
C MET A 1 22.20 -15.78 6.60
N GLY A 2 21.39 -16.73 7.07
CA GLY A 2 20.10 -17.02 6.48
C GLY A 2 19.13 -15.85 6.49
N ARG A 3 19.05 -15.10 7.57
CA ARG A 3 18.12 -13.99 7.70
C ARG A 3 18.45 -12.83 6.77
N ALA A 4 19.74 -12.54 6.58
CA ALA A 4 20.13 -11.48 5.67
C ALA A 4 19.77 -11.82 4.24
N ARG A 5 19.92 -13.09 3.87
CA ARG A 5 19.55 -13.56 2.53
C ARG A 5 18.04 -13.54 2.34
N GLU A 6 17.29 -13.95 3.34
CA GLU A 6 15.83 -13.93 3.28
C GLU A 6 15.30 -12.50 3.12
N LEU A 7 15.85 -11.55 3.85
CA LEU A 7 15.50 -10.15 3.71
C LEU A 7 15.84 -9.63 2.31
N ALA A 8 17.02 -9.98 1.79
CA ALA A 8 17.42 -9.57 0.45
C ALA A 8 16.44 -10.09 -0.60
N ASN A 9 15.95 -11.34 -0.47
CA ASN A 9 14.98 -11.89 -1.39
C ASN A 9 13.64 -11.16 -1.33
N LEU A 10 13.20 -10.72 -0.16
CA LEU A 10 11.97 -9.95 -0.04
C LEU A 10 12.04 -8.64 -0.82
N PHE A 11 13.20 -8.03 -0.91
CA PHE A 11 13.34 -6.69 -1.48
C PHE A 11 14.09 -6.63 -2.81
N SER A 12 14.58 -7.74 -3.30
CA SER A 12 15.46 -7.75 -4.48
C SER A 12 14.95 -8.58 -5.65
N GLY A 13 13.69 -8.99 -5.66
CA GLY A 13 13.09 -9.63 -6.82
C GLY A 13 13.23 -11.15 -6.91
N GLY A 14 13.73 -11.82 -5.88
CA GLY A 14 13.70 -13.27 -5.82
C GLY A 14 12.30 -13.80 -5.50
N SER A 15 12.14 -15.13 -5.46
CA SER A 15 10.90 -15.73 -4.98
C SER A 15 10.75 -15.43 -3.50
N ALA A 16 9.70 -14.74 -3.12
CA ALA A 16 9.50 -14.37 -1.72
C ALA A 16 8.03 -14.32 -1.35
N ASP A 17 7.72 -14.91 -0.23
CA ASP A 17 6.42 -14.79 0.42
C ASP A 17 6.63 -14.11 1.77
N ILE A 18 5.69 -13.25 2.14
CA ILE A 18 5.68 -12.67 3.48
C ILE A 18 4.63 -13.42 4.28
N ASN A 19 5.08 -14.13 5.32
CA ASN A 19 4.19 -14.86 6.20
C ASN A 19 4.27 -14.28 7.60
N VAL A 20 3.20 -13.63 8.04
CA VAL A 20 3.12 -13.02 9.37
C VAL A 20 2.27 -13.92 10.25
N LYS A 21 2.91 -14.57 11.22
CA LYS A 21 2.28 -15.62 12.00
C LYS A 21 2.64 -15.50 13.47
N THR A 22 1.63 -15.36 14.30
CA THR A 22 1.77 -15.37 15.77
C THR A 22 0.61 -16.16 16.37
N SER A 23 0.72 -16.54 17.63
CA SER A 23 -0.36 -17.28 18.30
C SER A 23 -1.63 -16.45 18.47
N ASP A 24 -1.50 -15.13 18.47
CA ASP A 24 -2.64 -14.23 18.64
C ASP A 24 -3.17 -13.66 17.32
N GLY A 25 -2.67 -14.17 16.19
CA GLY A 25 -2.99 -13.65 14.87
C GLY A 25 -1.93 -12.68 14.36
N GLY A 26 -1.51 -12.90 13.11
CA GLY A 26 -0.50 -12.04 12.50
C GLY A 26 -1.03 -10.64 12.20
N ILE A 27 -0.18 -9.64 12.34
CA ILE A 27 -0.51 -8.25 12.06
C ILE A 27 0.52 -7.68 11.10
N LEU A 28 0.06 -7.04 10.03
CA LEU A 28 0.90 -6.19 9.19
C LEU A 28 0.53 -4.74 9.53
N ASN A 29 1.46 -4.03 10.16
CA ASN A 29 1.22 -2.65 10.58
C ASN A 29 1.91 -1.69 9.62
N LEU A 30 1.11 -0.92 8.87
CA LEU A 30 1.59 0.13 7.99
C LEU A 30 1.24 1.46 8.66
N GLN A 31 2.25 2.23 8.99
CA GLN A 31 2.09 3.41 9.84
C GLN A 31 2.85 4.59 9.28
N THR A 32 2.21 5.75 9.25
CA THR A 32 2.91 7.00 8.93
C THR A 32 3.71 7.47 10.13
N SER A 33 4.81 8.14 9.85
CA SER A 33 5.60 8.82 10.88
C SER A 33 5.20 10.29 11.04
N ASP A 34 4.23 10.75 10.26
CA ASP A 34 3.73 12.12 10.33
C ASP A 34 3.07 12.36 11.68
N THR A 35 3.50 13.37 12.39
CA THR A 35 2.97 13.72 13.71
C THR A 35 1.84 14.76 13.65
N THR A 36 1.50 15.21 12.45
CA THR A 36 0.48 16.24 12.24
C THR A 36 -0.45 15.82 11.11
N VAL A 37 -1.06 14.64 11.24
CA VAL A 37 -1.94 14.09 10.21
C VAL A 37 -3.17 14.98 10.04
N VAL A 38 -3.43 15.37 8.78
CA VAL A 38 -4.60 16.19 8.43
C VAL A 38 -5.41 15.47 7.35
N ALA A 39 -6.57 16.00 7.02
CA ALA A 39 -7.43 15.42 6.00
C ALA A 39 -6.66 15.20 4.68
N ASN A 40 -6.91 14.06 4.06
CA ASN A 40 -6.30 13.61 2.80
C ASN A 40 -4.87 13.06 2.94
N ASP A 41 -4.28 13.08 4.12
CA ASP A 41 -2.99 12.40 4.31
C ASP A 41 -3.16 10.89 4.21
N VAL A 42 -2.22 10.24 3.54
CA VAL A 42 -2.19 8.78 3.43
C VAL A 42 -1.48 8.21 4.65
N ILE A 43 -2.18 7.32 5.37
CA ILE A 43 -1.62 6.65 6.55
C ILE A 43 -0.74 5.49 6.14
N GLY A 44 -1.18 4.73 5.14
CA GLY A 44 -0.44 3.59 4.61
C GLY A 44 -1.08 3.08 3.34
N SER A 45 -0.32 2.31 2.55
CA SER A 45 -0.77 1.81 1.25
C SER A 45 -0.21 0.43 0.95
N ILE A 46 -0.97 -0.34 0.18
CA ILE A 46 -0.49 -1.57 -0.46
C ILE A 46 -0.64 -1.36 -1.96
N HIS A 47 0.46 -1.50 -2.70
CA HIS A 47 0.49 -1.28 -4.15
C HIS A 47 0.68 -2.58 -4.89
N PHE A 48 0.00 -2.70 -6.04
CA PHE A 48 0.14 -3.83 -6.96
C PHE A 48 0.61 -3.28 -8.30
N GLN A 49 1.72 -3.82 -8.79
CA GLN A 49 2.38 -3.28 -9.97
C GLN A 49 3.11 -4.39 -10.72
N ALA A 50 3.20 -4.25 -12.03
CA ALA A 50 3.97 -5.16 -12.89
C ALA A 50 5.25 -4.44 -13.35
N PRO A 51 6.27 -4.35 -12.51
CA PRO A 51 7.42 -3.48 -12.76
C PRO A 51 8.29 -3.90 -13.93
N ASP A 52 8.24 -5.17 -14.29
CA ASP A 52 9.13 -5.69 -15.34
C ASP A 52 8.44 -5.82 -16.69
N GLU A 53 7.26 -5.23 -16.83
CA GLU A 53 6.54 -5.27 -18.10
C GLU A 53 7.24 -4.37 -19.14
N GLY A 54 7.54 -4.93 -20.30
CA GLY A 54 8.29 -4.22 -21.33
C GLY A 54 7.44 -3.57 -22.41
N SER A 55 6.12 -3.62 -22.32
CA SER A 55 5.24 -3.30 -23.45
C SER A 55 4.74 -1.87 -23.50
N GLY A 56 5.37 -0.94 -22.82
CA GLY A 56 4.99 0.46 -22.94
C GLY A 56 4.87 1.18 -21.60
N THR A 57 4.51 2.45 -21.65
CA THR A 57 4.52 3.31 -20.46
C THR A 57 3.40 2.98 -19.48
N ASP A 58 2.23 2.63 -19.96
CA ASP A 58 1.11 2.34 -19.07
C ASP A 58 1.31 1.03 -18.31
N ALA A 59 1.99 0.07 -18.92
CA ALA A 59 2.20 -1.25 -18.33
C ALA A 59 3.05 -1.21 -17.06
N ILE A 60 3.90 -0.21 -16.91
CA ILE A 60 4.79 -0.08 -15.75
C ILE A 60 4.22 0.84 -14.66
N LEU A 61 3.04 1.41 -14.89
CA LEU A 61 2.40 2.22 -13.89
C LEU A 61 1.73 1.36 -12.81
N LEU A 62 1.39 1.99 -11.72
CA LEU A 62 0.70 1.33 -10.62
C LEU A 62 -0.65 0.81 -11.11
N ALA A 63 -0.88 -0.50 -10.99
CA ALA A 63 -2.09 -1.13 -11.49
C ALA A 63 -3.27 -0.96 -10.54
N SER A 64 -3.04 -1.16 -9.25
CA SER A 64 -4.08 -0.99 -8.24
C SER A 64 -3.44 -0.75 -6.88
N LYS A 65 -4.25 -0.27 -5.94
CA LYS A 65 -3.77 -0.02 -4.58
C LYS A 65 -4.92 -0.04 -3.58
N ILE A 66 -4.55 -0.28 -2.34
CA ILE A 66 -5.43 -0.14 -1.18
C ILE A 66 -4.78 0.90 -0.28
N GLU A 67 -5.52 1.93 0.11
CA GLU A 67 -4.97 3.01 0.94
C GLU A 67 -5.86 3.31 2.12
N ALA A 68 -5.25 3.68 3.26
CA ALA A 68 -5.94 4.32 4.36
C ALA A 68 -5.68 5.81 4.28
N ILE A 69 -6.73 6.62 4.22
CA ILE A 69 -6.63 8.06 4.01
C ILE A 69 -7.38 8.79 5.12
N ALA A 70 -6.73 9.74 5.76
CA ALA A 70 -7.33 10.52 6.81
C ALA A 70 -8.46 11.40 6.27
N GLU A 71 -9.59 11.44 6.96
CA GLU A 71 -10.73 12.27 6.58
C GLU A 71 -10.75 13.60 7.31
N ASN A 72 -10.05 13.69 8.42
CA ASN A 72 -9.99 14.89 9.25
C ASN A 72 -8.59 15.02 9.85
N THR A 73 -8.36 16.17 10.48
CA THR A 73 -7.17 16.34 11.31
C THR A 73 -7.25 15.40 12.50
N PHE A 74 -6.22 14.58 12.68
CA PHE A 74 -6.14 13.66 13.81
C PHE A 74 -5.89 14.45 15.10
N SER A 75 -6.51 13.99 16.18
CA SER A 75 -6.40 14.62 17.50
C SER A 75 -6.64 13.58 18.57
N ALA A 76 -6.64 14.01 19.81
CA ALA A 76 -6.93 13.12 20.95
C ALA A 76 -8.32 12.50 20.87
N SER A 77 -9.23 13.09 20.09
CA SER A 77 -10.62 12.62 19.98
C SER A 77 -11.07 12.38 18.55
N ALA A 78 -10.17 12.41 17.57
CA ALA A 78 -10.55 12.28 16.16
C ALA A 78 -9.48 11.51 15.38
N ASN A 79 -9.90 10.45 14.71
CA ASN A 79 -9.05 9.69 13.80
C ASN A 79 -9.85 9.11 12.62
N GLN A 80 -10.83 9.88 12.14
CA GLN A 80 -11.67 9.41 11.03
C GLN A 80 -10.83 9.12 9.81
N THR A 81 -11.03 7.93 9.23
CA THR A 81 -10.21 7.39 8.16
C THR A 81 -11.08 6.63 7.17
N SER A 82 -10.75 6.72 5.90
CA SER A 82 -11.34 5.91 4.85
C SER A 82 -10.36 4.85 4.38
N ILE A 83 -10.89 3.69 3.99
CA ILE A 83 -10.14 2.70 3.22
C ILE A 83 -10.60 2.82 1.76
N VAL A 84 -9.65 3.02 0.85
CA VAL A 84 -9.92 3.24 -0.56
C VAL A 84 -9.24 2.17 -1.40
N PHE A 85 -10.03 1.47 -2.22
CA PHE A 85 -9.53 0.51 -3.21
C PHE A 85 -9.57 1.20 -4.57
N SER A 86 -8.43 1.30 -5.23
CA SER A 86 -8.34 1.97 -6.53
C SER A 86 -7.77 1.03 -7.58
N THR A 87 -8.30 1.13 -8.79
CA THR A 87 -7.80 0.37 -9.94
C THR A 87 -7.43 1.34 -11.07
N ALA A 88 -6.49 0.92 -11.92
CA ALA A 88 -6.08 1.73 -13.06
C ALA A 88 -7.14 1.68 -14.15
N ASP A 89 -7.29 2.79 -14.84
CA ASP A 89 -7.94 2.87 -16.14
C ASP A 89 -6.84 2.79 -17.19
N SER A 90 -7.11 2.29 -18.35
CA SER A 90 -6.14 1.93 -19.38
C SER A 90 -4.98 2.91 -19.62
N ALA A 91 -5.05 4.12 -19.12
CA ALA A 91 -4.04 5.15 -19.39
C ALA A 91 -3.54 5.85 -18.13
N ALA A 92 -3.82 5.33 -16.94
CA ALA A 92 -3.45 6.01 -15.70
C ALA A 92 -3.03 5.02 -14.62
N ALA A 93 -2.14 5.46 -13.75
CA ALA A 93 -1.83 4.68 -12.53
C ALA A 93 -3.10 4.48 -11.72
N GLY A 94 -3.12 3.43 -10.92
CA GLY A 94 -4.29 3.00 -10.15
C GLY A 94 -4.85 4.07 -9.23
N THR A 95 -5.58 5.02 -9.78
CA THR A 95 -6.08 6.15 -9.02
C THR A 95 -7.57 6.42 -9.19
N ALA A 96 -8.16 6.05 -10.31
CA ALA A 96 -9.45 6.65 -10.62
C ALA A 96 -10.51 5.76 -11.26
N ALA A 97 -10.14 4.71 -11.95
CA ALA A 97 -11.09 4.01 -12.80
C ALA A 97 -12.13 3.22 -12.02
N GLY A 98 -11.74 2.61 -10.95
CA GLY A 98 -12.67 1.90 -10.07
C GLY A 98 -12.26 2.15 -8.65
N THR A 99 -13.14 2.77 -7.89
CA THR A 99 -12.83 3.13 -6.50
C THR A 99 -13.93 2.65 -5.58
N MET A 100 -13.53 1.98 -4.53
CA MET A 100 -14.42 1.60 -3.44
C MET A 100 -13.87 2.23 -2.16
N THR A 101 -14.73 2.94 -1.45
CA THR A 101 -14.33 3.68 -0.25
C THR A 101 -15.18 3.27 0.94
N PHE A 102 -14.52 3.06 2.05
CA PHE A 102 -15.19 2.77 3.32
C PHE A 102 -14.74 3.76 4.40
#